data_43b58a2004bfce483975507697509a0d
#
_entry.id   43b58a2004bfce483975507697509a0d
#
_cell.length_a   1.000
_cell.length_b   1.000
_cell.length_c   1.000
_cell.angle_alpha   90.00
_cell.angle_beta   90.00
_cell.angle_gamma   90.00
#
_symmetry.space_group_name_H-M   'P 1'
#
loop_
_entity.id
_entity.type
_entity.pdbx_description
1 polymer ?
#
loop_
_entity_poly.entity_id
_entity_poly.type
_entity_poly.pdbx_seq_one_letter_code
_entity_poly.pdbx_strand_id
1 'polypeptide(L)'
;MKKIGFVGLGIMGKPMVRNLLKAGFAVTVYDIVEDAVKALVEEGAKGASSAKEVAADQDVVITMVPSGPIVRSLLKGDDGILAGVKEGTVIVDMSSVTPVESKEFAELAAEKGCAFLDAPVSGGEPGAVA
;
A
#
# COMPACT_ATOMS: atom_id res chain seq x y z
N MET A 1 -1.57 -5.93 -17.84
CA MET A 1 -2.14 -6.02 -16.48
C MET A 1 -1.41 -5.06 -15.55
N LYS A 2 -2.17 -4.25 -14.81
CA LYS A 2 -1.55 -3.34 -13.85
C LYS A 2 -1.06 -4.11 -12.63
N LYS A 3 0.08 -3.68 -12.12
CA LYS A 3 0.72 -4.28 -10.93
C LYS A 3 0.51 -3.36 -9.75
N ILE A 4 -0.01 -3.90 -8.66
CA ILE A 4 -0.34 -3.16 -7.45
C ILE A 4 0.37 -3.77 -6.25
N GLY A 5 1.08 -2.93 -5.49
CA GLY A 5 1.60 -3.29 -4.18
C GLY A 5 0.64 -2.80 -3.11
N PHE A 6 0.32 -3.62 -2.13
CA PHE A 6 -0.62 -3.28 -1.08
C PHE A 6 0.00 -3.54 0.30
N VAL A 7 0.08 -2.52 1.12
CA VAL A 7 0.63 -2.60 2.48
C VAL A 7 -0.45 -2.29 3.49
N GLY A 8 -0.65 -3.20 4.43
CA GLY A 8 -1.66 -3.06 5.47
C GLY A 8 -2.89 -3.91 5.19
N LEU A 9 -2.98 -5.06 5.85
CA LEU A 9 -4.00 -6.09 5.57
C LEU A 9 -4.93 -6.27 6.77
N GLY A 10 -5.49 -5.18 7.27
CA GLY A 10 -6.46 -5.23 8.36
C GLY A 10 -7.88 -5.52 7.86
N ILE A 11 -8.88 -5.14 8.66
CA ILE A 11 -10.28 -5.35 8.34
C ILE A 11 -10.65 -4.78 6.96
N MET A 12 -10.11 -3.62 6.62
CA MET A 12 -10.41 -2.95 5.36
C MET A 12 -9.47 -3.36 4.23
N GLY A 13 -8.22 -3.69 4.54
CA GLY A 13 -7.22 -4.02 3.53
C GLY A 13 -7.52 -5.33 2.81
N LYS A 14 -7.87 -6.38 3.55
CA LYS A 14 -8.16 -7.69 2.96
C LYS A 14 -9.30 -7.66 1.94
N PRO A 15 -10.46 -7.06 2.24
CA PRO A 15 -11.55 -6.98 1.25
C PRO A 15 -11.14 -6.21 0.00
N MET A 16 -10.34 -5.16 0.14
CA MET A 16 -9.87 -4.39 -1.01
C MET A 16 -8.94 -5.19 -1.89
N VAL A 17 -8.01 -5.95 -1.31
CA VAL A 17 -7.12 -6.82 -2.07
C VAL A 17 -7.93 -7.88 -2.82
N ARG A 18 -8.92 -8.48 -2.17
CA ARG A 18 -9.79 -9.46 -2.84
C ARG A 18 -10.52 -8.86 -4.03
N ASN A 19 -11.02 -7.63 -3.89
CA ASN A 19 -11.68 -6.95 -4.99
C ASN A 19 -10.72 -6.66 -6.15
N LEU A 20 -9.49 -6.27 -5.84
CA LEU A 20 -8.47 -6.03 -6.87
C LEU A 20 -8.11 -7.32 -7.61
N LEU A 21 -7.99 -8.43 -6.90
CA LEU A 21 -7.73 -9.74 -7.51
C LEU A 21 -8.87 -10.16 -8.43
N LYS A 22 -10.12 -9.95 -8.02
CA LYS A 22 -11.30 -10.25 -8.84
C LYS A 22 -11.34 -9.40 -10.11
N ALA A 23 -10.83 -8.17 -10.02
CA ALA A 23 -10.77 -7.27 -11.17
C ALA A 23 -9.64 -7.59 -12.14
N GLY A 24 -8.79 -8.56 -11.81
CA GLY A 24 -7.72 -9.01 -12.71
C GLY A 24 -6.38 -8.33 -12.52
N PHE A 25 -6.20 -7.55 -11.44
CA PHE A 25 -4.91 -6.94 -11.14
C PHE A 25 -3.93 -7.94 -10.54
N ALA A 26 -2.64 -7.75 -10.82
CA ALA A 26 -1.58 -8.50 -10.16
C ALA A 26 -1.25 -7.77 -8.86
N VAL A 27 -1.56 -8.38 -7.71
CA VAL A 27 -1.41 -7.74 -6.40
C VAL A 27 -0.33 -8.43 -5.58
N THR A 28 0.62 -7.65 -5.08
CA THR A 28 1.64 -8.10 -4.13
C THR A 28 1.30 -7.47 -2.78
N VAL A 29 1.32 -8.25 -1.72
CA VAL A 29 0.85 -7.81 -0.39
C VAL A 29 1.93 -7.92 0.67
N TYR A 30 1.88 -7.02 1.64
CA TYR A 30 2.74 -7.06 2.82
C TYR A 30 1.97 -6.56 4.05
N ASP A 31 2.20 -7.23 5.17
CA ASP A 31 1.75 -6.78 6.49
C ASP A 31 2.75 -7.34 7.51
N ILE A 32 2.85 -6.69 8.66
CA ILE A 32 3.70 -7.20 9.75
C ILE A 32 3.16 -8.50 10.33
N VAL A 33 1.87 -8.79 10.11
CA VAL A 33 1.24 -10.05 10.52
C VAL A 33 1.33 -11.03 9.36
N GLU A 34 2.21 -12.02 9.46
CA GLU A 34 2.44 -12.98 8.38
C GLU A 34 1.21 -13.78 8.00
N ASP A 35 0.36 -14.12 8.97
CA ASP A 35 -0.85 -14.88 8.69
C ASP A 35 -1.82 -14.13 7.77
N ALA A 36 -1.84 -12.80 7.87
CA ALA A 36 -2.66 -11.98 6.99
C ALA A 36 -2.15 -12.05 5.55
N VAL A 37 -0.83 -12.05 5.36
CA VAL A 37 -0.21 -12.20 4.05
C VAL A 37 -0.51 -13.58 3.47
N LYS A 38 -0.33 -14.63 4.27
CA LYS A 38 -0.57 -16.00 3.83
C LYS A 38 -2.01 -16.23 3.38
N ALA A 39 -2.98 -15.67 4.09
CA ALA A 39 -4.38 -15.79 3.73
C ALA A 39 -4.66 -15.26 2.33
N LEU A 40 -4.05 -14.14 1.96
CA LEU A 40 -4.26 -13.54 0.64
C LEU A 40 -3.43 -14.22 -0.44
N VAL A 41 -2.27 -14.76 -0.10
CA VAL A 41 -1.47 -15.57 -1.04
C VAL A 41 -2.28 -16.77 -1.50
N GLU A 42 -3.01 -17.41 -0.61
CA GLU A 42 -3.88 -18.52 -0.93
C GLU A 42 -5.02 -18.11 -1.90
N GLU A 43 -5.38 -16.84 -1.91
CA GLU A 43 -6.43 -16.30 -2.78
C GLU A 43 -5.88 -15.74 -4.10
N GLY A 44 -4.57 -15.84 -4.34
CA GLY A 44 -3.97 -15.44 -5.62
C GLY A 44 -3.02 -14.24 -5.55
N ALA A 45 -2.84 -13.61 -4.40
CA ALA A 45 -1.88 -12.53 -4.24
C ALA A 45 -0.45 -13.07 -4.11
N LYS A 46 0.52 -12.22 -4.40
CA LYS A 46 1.92 -12.53 -4.16
C LYS A 46 2.34 -11.93 -2.82
N GLY A 47 3.03 -12.69 -1.98
CA GLY A 47 3.50 -12.21 -0.69
C GLY A 47 4.87 -11.56 -0.79
N ALA A 48 5.09 -10.51 -0.01
CA ALA A 48 6.38 -9.85 0.12
C ALA A 48 6.82 -9.86 1.59
N SER A 49 8.11 -9.79 1.83
CA SER A 49 8.66 -9.82 3.19
C SER A 49 9.00 -8.44 3.74
N SER A 50 8.86 -7.39 2.96
CA SER A 50 9.12 -6.01 3.38
C SER A 50 8.35 -5.02 2.52
N ALA A 51 8.25 -3.79 3.00
CA ALA A 51 7.63 -2.71 2.23
C ALA A 51 8.43 -2.41 0.96
N LYS A 52 9.76 -2.49 1.05
CA LYS A 52 10.63 -2.34 -0.11
C LYS A 52 10.34 -3.38 -1.18
N GLU A 53 10.21 -4.64 -0.79
CA GLU A 53 9.92 -5.72 -1.72
C GLU A 53 8.55 -5.58 -2.36
N VAL A 54 7.53 -5.19 -1.58
CA VAL A 54 6.18 -5.01 -2.13
C VAL A 54 6.12 -3.85 -3.11
N ALA A 55 6.95 -2.83 -2.94
CA ALA A 55 6.95 -1.65 -3.80
C ALA A 55 7.72 -1.85 -5.10
N ALA A 56 8.55 -2.89 -5.19
CA ALA A 56 9.39 -3.12 -6.37
C ALA A 56 8.55 -3.43 -7.60
N ASP A 57 8.81 -2.74 -8.69
CA ASP A 57 8.20 -2.96 -10.00
C ASP A 57 6.66 -2.87 -10.00
N GLN A 58 6.10 -1.94 -9.24
CA GLN A 58 4.66 -1.72 -9.21
C GLN A 58 4.26 -0.47 -10.00
N ASP A 59 3.03 -0.46 -10.52
CA ASP A 59 2.44 0.72 -11.12
C ASP A 59 1.85 1.62 -10.03
N VAL A 60 1.24 1.00 -9.02
CA VAL A 60 0.63 1.68 -7.89
C VAL A 60 1.00 0.95 -6.61
N VAL A 61 1.30 1.71 -5.56
CA VAL A 61 1.49 1.16 -4.21
C VAL A 61 0.45 1.79 -3.29
N ILE A 62 -0.35 0.96 -2.65
CA ILE A 62 -1.40 1.40 -1.74
C ILE A 62 -0.99 1.12 -0.30
N THR A 63 -1.12 2.12 0.56
CA THR A 63 -0.89 1.94 2.01
C THR A 63 -2.21 2.15 2.74
N MET A 64 -2.51 1.25 3.68
CA MET A 64 -3.70 1.34 4.52
C MET A 64 -3.36 0.83 5.92
N VAL A 65 -2.90 1.73 6.76
CA VAL A 65 -2.43 1.42 8.11
C VAL A 65 -3.04 2.40 9.13
N PRO A 66 -2.92 2.14 10.44
CA PRO A 66 -3.65 2.91 11.44
C PRO A 66 -3.30 4.39 11.58
N SER A 67 -2.11 4.83 11.22
CA SER A 67 -1.71 6.21 11.51
C SER A 67 -0.62 6.74 10.59
N GLY A 68 -0.48 8.08 10.57
CA GLY A 68 0.57 8.75 9.81
C GLY A 68 1.99 8.35 10.20
N PRO A 69 2.34 8.24 11.51
CA PRO A 69 3.66 7.76 11.90
C PRO A 69 4.01 6.38 11.34
N ILE A 70 3.03 5.48 11.22
CA ILE A 70 3.25 4.17 10.61
C ILE A 70 3.49 4.32 9.10
N VAL A 71 2.74 5.18 8.42
CA VAL A 71 2.99 5.48 7.01
C VAL A 71 4.40 6.00 6.82
N ARG A 72 4.84 6.92 7.68
CA ARG A 72 6.20 7.46 7.60
C ARG A 72 7.24 6.35 7.71
N SER A 73 7.07 5.42 8.65
CA SER A 73 8.02 4.32 8.82
C SER A 73 8.02 3.36 7.63
N LEU A 74 6.88 3.21 6.95
CA LEU A 74 6.80 2.39 5.75
C LEU A 74 7.44 3.04 4.53
N LEU A 75 7.40 4.36 4.45
CA LEU A 75 8.01 5.09 3.32
C LEU A 75 9.53 5.18 3.45
N LYS A 76 10.03 5.44 4.65
CA LYS A 76 11.45 5.74 4.90
C LYS A 76 12.21 4.47 5.29
N GLY A 77 13.53 4.58 5.31
CA GLY A 77 14.41 3.50 5.74
C GLY A 77 14.85 2.59 4.61
N ASP A 78 15.79 1.70 4.93
CA ASP A 78 16.42 0.82 3.93
C ASP A 78 15.46 -0.23 3.36
N ASP A 79 14.44 -0.61 4.15
CA ASP A 79 13.43 -1.57 3.74
C ASP A 79 12.07 -0.91 3.46
N GLY A 80 12.06 0.42 3.33
CA GLY A 80 10.85 1.19 3.07
C GLY A 80 10.42 1.20 1.61
N ILE A 81 9.21 1.68 1.37
CA ILE A 81 8.64 1.78 0.03
C ILE A 81 9.54 2.57 -0.91
N LEU A 82 10.04 3.73 -0.45
CA LEU A 82 10.86 4.61 -1.28
C LEU A 82 12.22 4.01 -1.64
N ALA A 83 12.70 3.02 -0.89
CA ALA A 83 13.93 2.32 -1.20
C ALA A 83 13.77 1.33 -2.37
N GLY A 84 12.56 0.86 -2.62
CA GLY A 84 12.29 -0.14 -3.65
C GLY A 84 11.50 0.37 -4.85
N VAL A 85 10.83 1.50 -4.73
CA VAL A 85 9.91 2.00 -5.75
C VAL A 85 10.67 2.47 -7.00
N LYS A 86 10.09 2.23 -8.17
CA LYS A 86 10.62 2.76 -9.43
C LYS A 86 10.02 4.13 -9.71
N GLU A 87 10.73 4.95 -10.47
CA GLU A 87 10.23 6.25 -10.92
C GLU A 87 8.92 6.07 -11.69
N GLY A 88 7.97 6.96 -11.46
CA GLY A 88 6.67 6.92 -12.11
C GLY A 88 5.59 6.15 -11.36
N THR A 89 5.95 5.42 -10.30
CA THR A 89 4.95 4.73 -9.47
C THR A 89 4.08 5.75 -8.74
N VAL A 90 2.80 5.47 -8.64
CA VAL A 90 1.86 6.29 -7.87
C VAL A 90 1.67 5.63 -6.50
N ILE A 91 1.91 6.39 -5.43
CA ILE A 91 1.68 5.92 -4.06
C ILE A 91 0.36 6.50 -3.59
N VAL A 92 -0.58 5.63 -3.22
CA VAL A 92 -1.90 6.03 -2.73
C VAL A 92 -2.00 5.66 -1.26
N ASP A 93 -2.14 6.64 -0.39
CA ASP A 93 -2.33 6.38 1.03
C ASP A 93 -3.81 6.49 1.39
N MET A 94 -4.37 5.39 1.84
CA MET A 94 -5.77 5.31 2.26
C MET A 94 -5.90 5.34 3.77
N SER A 95 -4.81 5.59 4.47
CA SER A 95 -4.79 5.75 5.93
C SER A 95 -5.29 7.13 6.33
N SER A 96 -5.62 7.31 7.61
CA SER A 96 -5.97 8.64 8.13
C SER A 96 -4.69 9.39 8.49
N VAL A 97 -4.29 10.35 7.65
CA VAL A 97 -3.12 11.20 7.90
C VAL A 97 -3.54 12.66 7.96
N THR A 98 -2.74 13.47 8.65
CA THR A 98 -3.00 14.92 8.73
C THR A 98 -2.58 15.60 7.43
N PRO A 99 -3.07 16.82 7.13
CA PRO A 99 -2.61 17.57 5.97
C PRO A 99 -1.10 17.83 5.98
N VAL A 100 -0.50 18.03 7.15
CA VAL A 100 0.95 18.22 7.28
C VAL A 100 1.69 16.96 6.90
N GLU A 101 1.22 15.81 7.37
CA GLU A 101 1.80 14.51 7.04
C GLU A 101 1.66 14.20 5.55
N SER A 102 0.49 14.45 4.97
CA SER A 102 0.25 14.23 3.55
C SER A 102 1.23 15.04 2.71
N LYS A 103 1.47 16.29 3.07
CA LYS A 103 2.43 17.14 2.37
C LYS A 103 3.86 16.60 2.50
N GLU A 104 4.24 16.18 3.70
CA GLU A 104 5.57 15.57 3.94
C GLU A 104 5.77 14.35 3.05
N PHE A 105 4.78 13.47 3.01
CA PHE A 105 4.88 12.22 2.24
C PHE A 105 4.91 12.49 0.74
N ALA A 106 4.16 13.47 0.26
CA ALA A 106 4.20 13.88 -1.14
C ALA A 106 5.58 14.40 -1.54
N GLU A 107 6.23 15.16 -0.67
CA GLU A 107 7.58 15.67 -0.91
C GLU A 107 8.61 14.53 -0.96
N LEU A 108 8.48 13.56 -0.05
CA LEU A 108 9.37 12.39 -0.03
C LEU A 108 9.20 11.55 -1.30
N ALA A 109 7.97 11.35 -1.75
CA ALA A 109 7.70 10.60 -2.97
C ALA A 109 8.27 11.33 -4.20
N ALA A 110 8.11 12.65 -4.25
CA ALA A 110 8.61 13.46 -5.36
C ALA A 110 10.13 13.36 -5.52
N GLU A 111 10.86 13.20 -4.43
CA GLU A 111 12.31 12.99 -4.47
C GLU A 111 12.71 11.73 -5.24
N LYS A 112 11.81 10.75 -5.34
CA LYS A 112 12.01 9.50 -6.05
C LYS A 112 11.30 9.48 -7.42
N GLY A 113 10.77 10.62 -7.85
CA GLY A 113 10.04 10.70 -9.11
C GLY A 113 8.67 10.04 -9.06
N CYS A 114 8.05 9.95 -7.88
CA CYS A 114 6.76 9.32 -7.66
C CYS A 114 5.70 10.34 -7.24
N ALA A 115 4.44 10.06 -7.58
CA ALA A 115 3.32 10.85 -7.09
C ALA A 115 2.80 10.24 -5.79
N PHE A 116 2.27 11.07 -4.91
CA PHE A 116 1.62 10.64 -3.67
C PHE A 116 0.21 11.21 -3.63
N LEU A 117 -0.78 10.36 -3.40
CA LEU A 117 -2.17 10.76 -3.28
C LEU A 117 -2.69 10.34 -1.90
N ASP A 118 -3.37 11.26 -1.24
CA ASP A 118 -4.04 10.99 0.03
C ASP A 118 -5.52 10.74 -0.28
N ALA A 119 -5.96 9.52 -0.05
CA ALA A 119 -7.32 9.08 -0.35
C ALA A 119 -7.92 8.33 0.83
N PRO A 120 -8.21 9.02 1.95
CA PRO A 120 -8.70 8.35 3.14
C PRO A 120 -10.01 7.60 2.86
N VAL A 121 -10.13 6.39 3.45
CA VAL A 121 -11.30 5.55 3.27
C VAL A 121 -12.40 6.00 4.23
N SER A 122 -13.60 6.16 3.70
CA SER A 122 -14.80 6.40 4.50
C SER A 122 -15.79 5.25 4.28
N GLY A 123 -16.73 5.04 5.22
CA GLY A 123 -17.71 3.95 5.13
C GLY A 123 -17.23 2.63 5.73
N GLY A 124 -16.02 2.56 6.25
CA GLY A 124 -15.49 1.39 6.94
C GLY A 124 -15.45 0.12 6.07
N GLU A 125 -15.58 -1.04 6.71
CA GLU A 125 -15.53 -2.32 6.03
C GLU A 125 -16.57 -2.48 4.91
N PRO A 126 -17.83 -2.08 5.08
CA PRO A 126 -18.80 -2.16 3.99
C PRO A 126 -18.38 -1.39 2.75
N GLY A 127 -17.78 -0.22 2.92
CA GLY A 127 -17.26 0.56 1.80
C GLY A 127 -16.10 -0.13 1.11
N ALA A 128 -15.21 -0.78 1.85
CA ALA A 128 -14.07 -1.51 1.29
C ALA A 128 -14.49 -2.76 0.52
N VAL A 129 -15.56 -3.41 0.95
CA VAL A 129 -16.08 -4.62 0.28
C VAL A 129 -16.81 -4.25 -1.01
N ALA A 130 -17.52 -3.15 -0.99
CA ALA A 130 -18.26 -2.68 -2.16
C ALA A 130 -17.35 -2.14 -3.25
#